data_d70dced557af941106b6642a53545cfd
#
_entry.id   d70dced557af941106b6642a53545cfd
#
_cell.length_a   1.000
_cell.length_b   1.000
_cell.length_c   1.000
_cell.angle_alpha   90.00
_cell.angle_beta   90.00
_cell.angle_gamma   90.00
#
_symmetry.space_group_name_H-M   'P 1'
#
loop_
_entity.id
_entity.type
_entity.pdbx_description
1 polymer ?
#
loop_
_entity_poly.entity_id
_entity_poly.type
_entity_poly.pdbx_seq_one_letter_code
_entity_poly.pdbx_strand_id
1 'polypeptide(L)'
;MDGPWFHQALERINATQADLARHLRLAPSAISRMMKGERQMKQLETVQIAEFLGLSPEEVLRHAVEATVPPPAGEMPRGRGRPPSTGTSSASASGLARTPDQIPIRSAARGGTDQEMFLEDGPIGYTPRPASLAGVRSAYAIYMVGDSMEPRYEPGWLLHVNPFKPPTRGRDVVVYKEGQAVLIKQFVGWEADTLVLRQLNPADTLRIPRNEVRECHLVVGADQEG
;
A
#
# COMPACT_ATOMS: atom_id res chain seq x y z
N MET A 1 -15.63 -2.82 -10.70
CA MET A 1 -14.85 -2.60 -11.93
C MET A 1 -15.07 -3.76 -12.87
N ASP A 2 -15.31 -3.50 -14.14
CA ASP A 2 -15.54 -4.53 -15.15
C ASP A 2 -14.20 -5.11 -15.65
N GLY A 3 -13.68 -6.13 -14.95
CA GLY A 3 -12.41 -6.78 -15.28
C GLY A 3 -12.35 -7.31 -16.71
N PRO A 4 -13.39 -8.01 -17.22
CA PRO A 4 -13.46 -8.45 -18.60
C PRO A 4 -13.31 -7.33 -19.63
N TRP A 5 -13.96 -6.19 -19.43
CA TRP A 5 -13.85 -5.04 -20.32
C TRP A 5 -12.42 -4.48 -20.36
N PHE A 6 -11.76 -4.38 -19.21
CA PHE A 6 -10.37 -3.91 -19.15
C PHE A 6 -9.39 -4.87 -19.84
N HIS A 7 -9.61 -6.17 -19.73
CA HIS A 7 -8.84 -7.16 -20.50
C HIS A 7 -9.00 -6.97 -22.00
N GLN A 8 -10.25 -6.82 -22.45
CA GLN A 8 -10.54 -6.60 -23.86
C GLN A 8 -9.98 -5.26 -24.37
N ALA A 9 -10.01 -4.20 -23.53
CA ALA A 9 -9.41 -2.91 -23.87
C ALA A 9 -7.88 -2.99 -24.04
N LEU A 10 -7.19 -3.75 -23.20
CA LEU A 10 -5.75 -4.01 -23.33
C LEU A 10 -5.41 -4.84 -24.58
N GLU A 11 -6.21 -5.87 -24.87
CA GLU A 11 -6.04 -6.69 -26.08
C GLU A 11 -6.17 -5.86 -27.35
N ARG A 12 -7.10 -4.90 -27.41
CA ARG A 12 -7.30 -4.00 -28.57
C ARG A 12 -6.03 -3.23 -28.95
N ILE A 13 -5.20 -2.87 -27.97
CA ILE A 13 -3.95 -2.13 -28.19
C ILE A 13 -2.74 -3.05 -28.12
N ASN A 14 -2.95 -4.36 -28.06
CA ASN A 14 -1.91 -5.38 -27.97
C ASN A 14 -0.97 -5.17 -26.77
N ALA A 15 -1.52 -4.70 -25.65
CA ALA A 15 -0.81 -4.44 -24.41
C ALA A 15 -1.19 -5.44 -23.30
N THR A 16 -0.30 -5.62 -22.36
CA THR A 16 -0.49 -6.49 -21.18
C THR A 16 -0.77 -5.69 -19.92
N GLN A 17 -1.28 -6.37 -18.87
CA GLN A 17 -1.40 -5.77 -17.53
C GLN A 17 -0.05 -5.25 -17.00
N ALA A 18 1.06 -5.93 -17.37
CA ALA A 18 2.40 -5.52 -17.00
C ALA A 18 2.82 -4.21 -17.68
N ASP A 19 2.38 -3.99 -18.92
CA ASP A 19 2.65 -2.75 -19.64
C ASP A 19 1.86 -1.59 -19.05
N LEU A 20 0.59 -1.81 -18.70
CA LEU A 20 -0.22 -0.84 -18.00
C LEU A 20 0.36 -0.52 -16.61
N ALA A 21 0.82 -1.53 -15.88
CA ALA A 21 1.46 -1.34 -14.59
C ALA A 21 2.71 -0.46 -14.71
N ARG A 22 3.52 -0.71 -15.74
CA ARG A 22 4.72 0.06 -16.04
C ARG A 22 4.39 1.52 -16.40
N HIS A 23 3.35 1.73 -17.20
CA HIS A 23 2.90 3.06 -17.59
C HIS A 23 2.40 3.87 -16.38
N LEU A 24 1.61 3.25 -15.52
CA LEU A 24 1.08 3.86 -14.29
C LEU A 24 2.11 3.93 -13.15
N ARG A 25 3.29 3.35 -13.34
CA ARG A 25 4.31 3.18 -12.30
C ARG A 25 3.77 2.48 -11.04
N LEU A 26 2.89 1.51 -11.25
CA LEU A 26 2.29 0.69 -10.21
C LEU A 26 2.81 -0.75 -10.25
N ALA A 27 2.73 -1.44 -9.12
CA ALA A 27 3.02 -2.87 -9.09
C ALA A 27 1.97 -3.65 -9.92
N PRO A 28 2.35 -4.72 -10.64
CA PRO A 28 1.39 -5.56 -11.39
C PRO A 28 0.26 -6.10 -10.52
N SER A 29 0.52 -6.38 -9.25
CA SER A 29 -0.48 -6.79 -8.26
C SER A 29 -1.54 -5.70 -7.99
N ALA A 30 -1.18 -4.42 -8.07
CA ALA A 30 -2.12 -3.31 -7.93
C ALA A 30 -3.10 -3.25 -9.12
N ILE A 31 -2.61 -3.49 -10.34
CA ILE A 31 -3.45 -3.56 -11.54
C ILE A 31 -4.38 -4.77 -11.46
N SER A 32 -3.86 -5.93 -11.05
CA SER A 32 -4.69 -7.15 -10.88
C SER A 32 -5.81 -6.93 -9.86
N ARG A 33 -5.53 -6.32 -8.71
CA ARG A 33 -6.54 -5.98 -7.69
C ARG A 33 -7.53 -4.91 -8.18
N MET A 34 -7.06 -3.94 -8.94
CA MET A 34 -7.90 -2.93 -9.56
C MET A 34 -8.88 -3.59 -10.54
N MET A 35 -8.42 -4.50 -11.39
CA MET A 35 -9.27 -5.24 -12.33
C MET A 35 -10.26 -6.18 -11.63
N LYS A 36 -9.91 -6.73 -10.48
CA LYS A 36 -10.83 -7.54 -9.65
C LYS A 36 -11.83 -6.71 -8.85
N GLY A 37 -11.72 -5.38 -8.85
CA GLY A 37 -12.55 -4.48 -8.05
C GLY A 37 -12.17 -4.42 -6.56
N GLU A 38 -11.07 -5.05 -6.19
CA GLU A 38 -10.53 -5.07 -4.81
C GLU A 38 -9.80 -3.77 -4.45
N ARG A 39 -9.51 -2.93 -5.45
CA ARG A 39 -8.87 -1.63 -5.29
C ARG A 39 -9.63 -0.59 -6.11
N GLN A 40 -9.96 0.54 -5.50
CA GLN A 40 -10.54 1.67 -6.21
C GLN A 40 -9.50 2.40 -7.06
N MET A 41 -9.89 2.81 -8.25
CA MET A 41 -9.10 3.62 -9.16
C MET A 41 -9.10 5.08 -8.68
N LYS A 42 -7.92 5.70 -8.62
CA LYS A 42 -7.80 7.12 -8.31
C LYS A 42 -8.09 7.98 -9.54
N GLN A 43 -8.54 9.21 -9.33
CA GLN A 43 -8.84 10.14 -10.43
C GLN A 43 -7.68 10.31 -11.43
N LEU A 44 -6.45 10.45 -10.91
CA LEU A 44 -5.26 10.57 -11.75
C LEU A 44 -4.99 9.28 -12.54
N GLU A 45 -5.19 8.12 -11.92
CA GLU A 45 -5.03 6.82 -12.57
C GLU A 45 -6.06 6.62 -13.69
N THR A 46 -7.30 7.10 -13.49
CA THR A 46 -8.34 7.06 -14.54
C THR A 46 -7.90 7.80 -15.79
N VAL A 47 -7.31 8.99 -15.63
CA VAL A 47 -6.81 9.79 -16.75
C VAL A 47 -5.64 9.08 -17.44
N GLN A 48 -4.68 8.57 -16.68
CA GLN A 48 -3.52 7.86 -17.23
C GLN A 48 -3.90 6.54 -17.92
N ILE A 49 -4.88 5.81 -17.39
CA ILE A 49 -5.43 4.59 -18.03
C ILE A 49 -6.15 4.94 -19.32
N ALA A 50 -6.93 6.02 -19.31
CA ALA A 50 -7.62 6.49 -20.50
C ALA A 50 -6.64 6.88 -21.61
N GLU A 51 -5.58 7.59 -21.25
CA GLU A 51 -4.50 7.96 -22.17
C GLU A 51 -3.79 6.72 -22.73
N PHE A 52 -3.46 5.75 -21.87
CA PHE A 52 -2.80 4.51 -22.28
C PHE A 52 -3.67 3.66 -23.21
N LEU A 53 -4.97 3.57 -22.94
CA LEU A 53 -5.93 2.80 -23.74
C LEU A 53 -6.43 3.55 -24.99
N GLY A 54 -6.11 4.84 -25.12
CA GLY A 54 -6.65 5.70 -26.19
C GLY A 54 -8.15 5.95 -26.08
N LEU A 55 -8.67 5.99 -24.85
CA LEU A 55 -10.09 6.15 -24.52
C LEU A 55 -10.31 7.48 -23.78
N SER A 56 -11.60 7.87 -23.63
CA SER A 56 -11.92 9.01 -22.78
C SER A 56 -11.91 8.62 -21.28
N PRO A 57 -11.51 9.55 -20.37
CA PRO A 57 -11.57 9.29 -18.93
C PRO A 57 -12.97 8.91 -18.44
N GLU A 58 -14.02 9.46 -19.07
CA GLU A 58 -15.42 9.16 -18.76
C GLU A 58 -15.79 7.71 -19.09
N GLU A 59 -15.27 7.18 -20.18
CA GLU A 59 -15.48 5.79 -20.59
C GLU A 59 -14.82 4.82 -19.63
N VAL A 60 -13.57 5.08 -19.24
CA VAL A 60 -12.85 4.31 -18.22
C VAL A 60 -13.58 4.36 -16.88
N LEU A 61 -14.07 5.54 -16.48
CA LEU A 61 -14.79 5.73 -15.22
C LEU A 61 -16.13 4.98 -15.20
N ARG A 62 -16.86 4.95 -16.32
CA ARG A 62 -18.11 4.20 -16.45
C ARG A 62 -17.91 2.73 -16.12
N HIS A 63 -16.92 2.08 -16.72
CA HIS A 63 -16.59 0.67 -16.48
C HIS A 63 -15.89 0.43 -15.12
N ALA A 64 -15.34 1.48 -14.50
CA ALA A 64 -14.84 1.41 -13.13
C ALA A 64 -15.97 1.38 -12.09
N VAL A 65 -17.12 2.03 -12.36
CA VAL A 65 -18.24 2.22 -11.40
C VAL A 65 -19.32 1.15 -11.55
N GLU A 66 -19.51 0.56 -12.73
CA GLU A 66 -20.62 -0.36 -13.05
C GLU A 66 -20.65 -1.64 -12.18
N ALA A 67 -19.55 -2.00 -11.51
CA ALA A 67 -19.50 -3.13 -10.57
C ALA A 67 -20.05 -2.82 -9.16
N THR A 68 -20.56 -1.61 -8.91
CA THR A 68 -21.01 -1.18 -7.56
C THR A 68 -22.54 -1.04 -7.46
N VAL A 69 -23.30 -1.37 -8.49
CA VAL A 69 -24.78 -1.32 -8.44
C VAL A 69 -25.31 -2.72 -8.10
N PRO A 70 -25.91 -2.93 -6.92
CA PRO A 70 -26.63 -4.17 -6.65
C PRO A 70 -27.88 -4.25 -7.56
N PRO A 71 -28.29 -5.46 -8.01
CA PRO A 71 -29.46 -5.62 -8.86
C PRO A 71 -30.71 -5.14 -8.12
N PRO A 72 -31.72 -4.59 -8.84
CA PRO A 72 -32.95 -4.12 -8.22
C PRO A 72 -33.68 -5.26 -7.54
N ALA A 73 -34.10 -5.02 -6.32
CA ALA A 73 -34.84 -5.96 -5.50
C ALA A 73 -36.16 -6.34 -6.16
N GLY A 74 -36.25 -7.57 -6.62
CA GLY A 74 -37.51 -8.19 -7.01
C GLY A 74 -38.41 -8.40 -5.79
N GLU A 75 -39.69 -8.13 -5.98
CA GLU A 75 -40.79 -8.21 -5.01
C GLU A 75 -40.79 -9.52 -4.20
N MET A 76 -40.90 -9.35 -2.88
CA MET A 76 -41.17 -10.44 -1.97
C MET A 76 -42.68 -10.66 -1.76
N PRO A 77 -43.16 -11.91 -1.70
CA PRO A 77 -44.47 -12.20 -1.14
C PRO A 77 -44.42 -12.19 0.39
N ARG A 78 -45.44 -11.57 0.98
CA ARG A 78 -45.65 -11.45 2.43
C ARG A 78 -46.00 -12.79 3.06
N GLY A 79 -45.20 -13.26 4.00
CA GLY A 79 -45.48 -14.39 4.88
C GLY A 79 -45.26 -14.04 6.33
N ARG A 80 -46.32 -14.36 7.14
CA ARG A 80 -46.50 -13.98 8.57
C ARG A 80 -45.49 -14.58 9.53
N GLY A 81 -45.02 -13.80 10.43
CA GLY A 81 -44.95 -14.00 11.89
C GLY A 81 -44.05 -15.06 12.50
N ARG A 82 -43.08 -14.63 13.33
CA ARG A 82 -42.88 -15.01 14.74
C ARG A 82 -41.63 -14.35 15.35
N PRO A 83 -41.59 -14.15 16.70
CA PRO A 83 -40.71 -13.20 17.39
C PRO A 83 -39.33 -13.79 17.76
N PRO A 84 -38.50 -13.00 18.48
CA PRO A 84 -37.04 -13.02 18.36
C PRO A 84 -36.39 -14.10 19.21
N SER A 85 -35.36 -14.72 18.68
CA SER A 85 -34.37 -15.43 19.45
C SER A 85 -32.99 -14.82 19.20
N THR A 86 -32.40 -14.36 20.27
CA THR A 86 -30.97 -14.10 20.44
C THR A 86 -30.12 -15.21 19.84
N GLY A 87 -29.16 -14.85 19.06
CA GLY A 87 -28.19 -15.82 18.56
C GLY A 87 -27.35 -15.29 17.41
N THR A 88 -26.25 -14.66 17.76
CA THR A 88 -24.89 -14.84 17.18
C THR A 88 -24.78 -15.11 15.68
N SER A 89 -23.90 -14.41 15.07
CA SER A 89 -23.20 -14.68 13.81
C SER A 89 -23.91 -14.29 12.52
N SER A 90 -23.54 -13.19 12.00
CA SER A 90 -23.33 -13.08 10.56
C SER A 90 -21.93 -12.55 10.31
N ALA A 91 -21.05 -13.53 10.12
CA ALA A 91 -19.82 -13.31 9.39
C ALA A 91 -20.22 -12.99 7.95
N SER A 92 -20.00 -11.78 7.49
CA SER A 92 -19.87 -11.47 6.06
C SER A 92 -19.56 -10.02 5.90
N ALA A 93 -18.45 -9.79 5.48
CA ALA A 93 -17.74 -8.69 4.85
C ALA A 93 -16.41 -8.50 5.57
N SER A 94 -15.40 -9.12 5.03
CA SER A 94 -14.00 -8.95 5.43
C SER A 94 -13.51 -7.55 5.05
N GLY A 95 -14.10 -6.53 5.63
CA GLY A 95 -13.43 -5.31 5.94
C GLY A 95 -12.58 -5.61 7.17
N LEU A 96 -11.26 -5.55 7.06
CA LEU A 96 -10.35 -5.63 8.17
C LEU A 96 -10.68 -4.49 9.16
N ALA A 97 -11.60 -4.75 10.09
CA ALA A 97 -12.04 -3.78 11.08
C ALA A 97 -10.90 -3.60 12.07
N ARG A 98 -10.27 -2.43 12.01
CA ARG A 98 -9.22 -2.04 12.96
C ARG A 98 -9.81 -1.88 14.35
N THR A 99 -9.29 -2.61 15.33
CA THR A 99 -9.53 -2.31 16.74
C THR A 99 -8.64 -1.13 17.19
N PRO A 100 -9.01 -0.37 18.22
CA PRO A 100 -8.20 0.74 18.74
C PRO A 100 -6.77 0.35 19.11
N ASP A 101 -6.57 -0.92 19.43
CA ASP A 101 -5.30 -1.49 19.90
C ASP A 101 -4.46 -2.15 18.80
N GLN A 102 -4.78 -1.87 17.55
CA GLN A 102 -4.05 -2.38 16.40
C GLN A 102 -3.47 -1.25 15.55
N ILE A 103 -2.37 -1.56 14.84
CA ILE A 103 -1.79 -0.69 13.82
C ILE A 103 -1.84 -1.38 12.47
N PRO A 104 -2.03 -0.62 11.37
CA PRO A 104 -2.05 -1.18 10.03
C PRO A 104 -0.67 -1.67 9.61
N ILE A 105 -0.62 -2.79 8.93
CA ILE A 105 0.57 -3.29 8.24
C ILE A 105 0.53 -2.76 6.81
N ARG A 106 1.57 -2.05 6.41
CA ARG A 106 1.76 -1.58 5.04
C ARG A 106 2.63 -2.56 4.26
N SER A 107 2.23 -2.91 3.08
CA SER A 107 3.06 -3.68 2.16
C SER A 107 3.89 -2.76 1.30
N ALA A 108 5.10 -3.20 1.00
CA ALA A 108 5.95 -2.60 0.00
C ALA A 108 6.48 -3.70 -0.92
N ALA A 109 6.31 -3.53 -2.21
CA ALA A 109 6.86 -4.43 -3.20
C ALA A 109 8.22 -3.92 -3.66
N ARG A 110 9.19 -4.83 -3.83
CA ARG A 110 10.50 -4.50 -4.39
C ARG A 110 10.33 -4.09 -5.85
N GLY A 111 10.85 -2.94 -6.22
CA GLY A 111 10.79 -2.45 -7.58
C GLY A 111 11.98 -1.53 -7.88
N GLY A 112 12.54 -1.64 -9.08
CA GLY A 112 13.64 -0.80 -9.52
C GLY A 112 15.04 -1.36 -9.25
N THR A 113 16.05 -0.64 -9.77
CA THR A 113 17.48 -1.02 -9.72
C THR A 113 18.16 -0.66 -8.40
N ASP A 114 17.56 0.25 -7.59
CA ASP A 114 18.20 0.86 -6.41
C ASP A 114 17.65 0.36 -5.07
N GLN A 115 17.13 -0.87 -5.02
CA GLN A 115 16.51 -1.44 -3.80
C GLN A 115 15.36 -0.58 -3.25
N GLU A 116 14.76 0.26 -4.09
CA GLU A 116 13.57 1.01 -3.77
C GLU A 116 12.38 0.07 -3.66
N MET A 117 11.54 0.33 -2.67
CA MET A 117 10.27 -0.35 -2.49
C MET A 117 9.15 0.61 -2.87
N PHE A 118 8.08 0.09 -3.44
CA PHE A 118 6.88 0.87 -3.72
C PHE A 118 5.77 0.44 -2.77
N LEU A 119 5.19 1.40 -2.06
CA LEU A 119 4.06 1.11 -1.20
C LEU A 119 2.86 0.65 -2.01
N GLU A 120 2.26 -0.41 -1.55
CA GLU A 120 0.94 -0.81 -2.02
C GLU A 120 -0.15 0.06 -1.37
N ASP A 121 -1.22 0.32 -2.10
CA ASP A 121 -2.33 1.11 -1.58
C ASP A 121 -3.11 0.34 -0.51
N GLY A 122 -3.26 0.97 0.65
CA GLY A 122 -3.98 0.43 1.78
C GLY A 122 -3.18 -0.56 2.65
N PRO A 123 -3.71 -0.91 3.81
CA PRO A 123 -3.11 -1.91 4.68
C PRO A 123 -3.38 -3.31 4.15
N ILE A 124 -2.39 -4.19 4.23
CA ILE A 124 -2.53 -5.62 3.93
C ILE A 124 -3.00 -6.43 5.14
N GLY A 125 -2.97 -5.83 6.33
CA GLY A 125 -3.35 -6.46 7.59
C GLY A 125 -3.25 -5.51 8.75
N TYR A 126 -3.43 -6.04 9.94
CA TYR A 126 -3.26 -5.32 11.20
C TYR A 126 -2.48 -6.18 12.18
N THR A 127 -1.62 -5.55 13.00
CA THR A 127 -0.87 -6.19 14.07
C THR A 127 -1.20 -5.51 15.40
N PRO A 128 -1.08 -6.20 16.55
CA PRO A 128 -1.19 -5.57 17.85
C PRO A 128 -0.28 -4.34 17.96
N ARG A 129 -0.77 -3.31 18.61
CA ARG A 129 0.01 -2.09 18.82
C ARG A 129 1.07 -2.33 19.90
N PRO A 130 2.37 -2.22 19.60
CA PRO A 130 3.40 -2.35 20.62
C PRO A 130 3.37 -1.18 21.60
N ALA A 131 3.83 -1.38 22.82
CA ALA A 131 3.85 -0.35 23.86
C ALA A 131 4.62 0.91 23.44
N SER A 132 5.67 0.77 22.63
CA SER A 132 6.45 1.88 22.06
C SER A 132 5.63 2.81 21.15
N LEU A 133 4.46 2.37 20.69
CA LEU A 133 3.53 3.10 19.84
C LEU A 133 2.20 3.43 20.54
N ALA A 134 2.11 3.23 21.86
CA ALA A 134 0.90 3.58 22.63
C ALA A 134 0.56 5.07 22.44
N GLY A 135 -0.70 5.35 22.09
CA GLY A 135 -1.18 6.71 21.86
C GLY A 135 -0.67 7.41 20.58
N VAL A 136 0.24 6.80 19.81
CA VAL A 136 0.75 7.40 18.57
C VAL A 136 -0.30 7.30 17.47
N ARG A 137 -0.76 8.45 16.98
CA ARG A 137 -1.66 8.51 15.82
C ARG A 137 -0.92 8.08 14.56
N SER A 138 -1.65 7.46 13.62
CA SER A 138 -1.08 7.06 12.32
C SER A 138 0.17 6.17 12.40
N ALA A 139 0.45 5.57 13.58
CA ALA A 139 1.46 4.53 13.70
C ALA A 139 1.12 3.37 12.75
N TYR A 140 2.15 2.74 12.19
CA TYR A 140 1.99 1.62 11.28
C TYR A 140 3.15 0.63 11.43
N ALA A 141 2.97 -0.54 10.87
CA ALA A 141 4.04 -1.50 10.68
C ALA A 141 4.32 -1.69 9.18
N ILE A 142 5.53 -2.11 8.85
CA ILE A 142 5.95 -2.38 7.47
C ILE A 142 6.91 -3.57 7.47
N TYR A 143 6.74 -4.47 6.50
CA TYR A 143 7.67 -5.57 6.34
C TYR A 143 9.00 -5.10 5.72
N MET A 144 10.09 -5.62 6.26
CA MET A 144 11.40 -5.50 5.62
C MET A 144 11.42 -6.33 4.34
N VAL A 145 11.72 -5.68 3.23
CA VAL A 145 11.85 -6.31 1.92
C VAL A 145 13.29 -6.16 1.44
N GLY A 146 13.89 -7.28 1.01
CA GLY A 146 15.29 -7.30 0.61
C GLY A 146 16.27 -7.32 1.78
N ASP A 147 17.53 -7.41 1.46
CA ASP A 147 18.66 -7.70 2.34
C ASP A 147 19.50 -6.46 2.72
N SER A 148 19.09 -5.29 2.26
CA SER A 148 19.89 -4.06 2.39
C SER A 148 20.19 -3.62 3.83
N MET A 149 19.46 -4.14 4.80
CA MET A 149 19.63 -3.85 6.22
C MET A 149 20.17 -5.05 7.03
N GLU A 150 20.56 -6.11 6.36
CA GLU A 150 21.27 -7.21 7.03
C GLU A 150 22.63 -6.76 7.59
N PRO A 151 23.05 -7.33 8.74
CA PRO A 151 22.39 -8.37 9.55
C PRO A 151 21.36 -7.81 10.57
N ARG A 152 21.02 -6.51 10.52
CA ARG A 152 20.14 -5.86 11.51
C ARG A 152 18.70 -6.29 11.38
N TYR A 153 18.19 -6.37 10.15
CA TYR A 153 16.88 -6.86 9.79
C TYR A 153 17.00 -7.75 8.58
N GLU A 154 16.48 -8.95 8.69
CA GLU A 154 16.33 -9.88 7.59
C GLU A 154 15.02 -9.62 6.82
N PRO A 155 14.88 -10.06 5.57
CA PRO A 155 13.62 -10.01 4.86
C PRO A 155 12.49 -10.69 5.64
N GLY A 156 11.31 -10.04 5.70
CA GLY A 156 10.16 -10.55 6.43
C GLY A 156 10.02 -10.03 7.86
N TRP A 157 11.02 -9.37 8.43
CA TRP A 157 10.86 -8.70 9.73
C TRP A 157 9.79 -7.61 9.67
N LEU A 158 8.95 -7.52 10.70
CA LEU A 158 7.92 -6.51 10.83
C LEU A 158 8.44 -5.32 11.64
N LEU A 159 8.61 -4.18 10.98
CA LEU A 159 9.14 -2.95 11.57
C LEU A 159 8.00 -2.05 12.05
N HIS A 160 8.09 -1.58 13.30
CA HIS A 160 7.12 -0.68 13.92
C HIS A 160 7.56 0.78 13.73
N VAL A 161 6.69 1.63 13.20
CA VAL A 161 7.05 2.96 12.73
C VAL A 161 6.24 4.04 13.42
N ASN A 162 6.95 5.04 13.94
CA ASN A 162 6.37 6.27 14.47
C ASN A 162 6.58 7.43 13.49
N PRO A 163 5.53 7.92 12.81
CA PRO A 163 5.66 8.98 11.82
C PRO A 163 5.95 10.36 12.40
N PHE A 164 5.71 10.56 13.70
CA PHE A 164 5.86 11.87 14.34
C PHE A 164 7.15 12.03 15.14
N LYS A 165 7.84 10.92 15.42
CA LYS A 165 9.09 10.99 16.16
C LYS A 165 10.22 11.38 15.22
N PRO A 166 10.99 12.45 15.53
CA PRO A 166 12.07 12.89 14.66
C PRO A 166 13.14 11.80 14.49
N PRO A 167 13.72 11.68 13.30
CA PRO A 167 14.83 10.79 13.04
C PRO A 167 16.02 11.11 13.95
N THR A 168 16.66 10.08 14.45
CA THR A 168 17.83 10.20 15.33
C THR A 168 19.01 9.45 14.71
N ARG A 169 20.19 10.06 14.74
CA ARG A 169 21.42 9.48 14.18
C ARG A 169 21.66 8.06 14.68
N GLY A 170 21.98 7.14 13.78
CA GLY A 170 22.21 5.74 14.07
C GLY A 170 20.95 4.90 14.26
N ARG A 171 19.77 5.51 14.23
CA ARG A 171 18.49 4.79 14.24
C ARG A 171 18.00 4.55 12.81
N ASP A 172 17.12 3.58 12.66
CA ASP A 172 16.60 3.23 11.35
C ASP A 172 15.34 4.04 11.04
N VAL A 173 15.18 4.33 9.78
CA VAL A 173 14.08 5.17 9.28
C VAL A 173 13.45 4.56 8.04
N VAL A 174 12.17 4.88 7.87
CA VAL A 174 11.43 4.68 6.63
C VAL A 174 11.36 6.02 5.93
N VAL A 175 11.97 6.12 4.77
CA VAL A 175 12.01 7.36 3.97
C VAL A 175 11.07 7.20 2.79
N TYR A 176 10.13 8.13 2.67
CA TYR A 176 9.21 8.26 1.54
C TYR A 176 9.80 9.26 0.56
N LYS A 177 10.02 8.82 -0.66
CA LYS A 177 10.47 9.67 -1.77
C LYS A 177 9.29 10.15 -2.61
N GLU A 178 9.52 11.15 -3.41
CA GLU A 178 8.61 11.48 -4.50
C GLU A 178 8.41 10.27 -5.42
N GLY A 179 7.21 10.10 -6.00
CA GLY A 179 6.88 8.95 -6.85
C GLY A 179 6.56 7.65 -6.10
N GLN A 180 6.23 7.72 -4.79
CA GLN A 180 5.80 6.58 -3.94
C GLN A 180 6.92 5.56 -3.62
N ALA A 181 8.15 5.85 -3.96
CA ALA A 181 9.27 5.02 -3.56
C ALA A 181 9.54 5.14 -2.05
N VAL A 182 9.87 4.02 -1.42
CA VAL A 182 10.16 3.90 0.00
C VAL A 182 11.49 3.21 0.20
N LEU A 183 12.28 3.73 1.14
CA LEU A 183 13.55 3.16 1.56
C LEU A 183 13.52 2.89 3.06
N ILE A 184 14.10 1.77 3.49
CA ILE A 184 14.41 1.48 4.90
C ILE A 184 15.91 1.49 5.03
N LYS A 185 16.44 2.47 5.78
CA LYS A 185 17.90 2.68 5.93
C LYS A 185 18.20 3.23 7.32
N GLN A 186 19.46 3.23 7.69
CA GLN A 186 19.93 3.87 8.93
C GLN A 186 20.11 5.38 8.68
N PHE A 187 19.54 6.19 9.55
CA PHE A 187 19.68 7.66 9.50
C PHE A 187 21.06 8.10 9.98
N VAL A 188 21.78 8.82 9.15
CA VAL A 188 23.07 9.44 9.50
C VAL A 188 22.88 10.91 9.88
N GLY A 189 22.11 11.66 9.10
CA GLY A 189 21.84 13.07 9.36
C GLY A 189 21.39 13.83 8.13
N TRP A 190 21.26 15.13 8.30
CA TRP A 190 21.09 16.08 7.21
C TRP A 190 22.39 16.85 7.02
N GLU A 191 22.89 16.91 5.80
CA GLU A 191 24.02 17.74 5.39
C GLU A 191 23.49 18.83 4.44
N ALA A 192 23.32 20.03 4.94
CA ALA A 192 22.58 21.09 4.24
C ALA A 192 21.22 20.56 3.74
N ASP A 193 21.02 20.53 2.44
CA ASP A 193 19.78 20.08 1.78
C ASP A 193 19.85 18.60 1.31
N THR A 194 20.67 17.79 1.93
CA THR A 194 20.85 16.38 1.57
C THR A 194 20.62 15.47 2.76
N LEU A 195 19.71 14.53 2.63
CA LEU A 195 19.51 13.44 3.58
C LEU A 195 20.59 12.40 3.37
N VAL A 196 21.35 12.11 4.43
CA VAL A 196 22.40 11.08 4.41
C VAL A 196 21.90 9.86 5.16
N LEU A 197 21.88 8.74 4.46
CA LEU A 197 21.45 7.43 4.95
C LEU A 197 22.56 6.42 4.79
N ARG A 198 22.58 5.40 5.65
CA ARG A 198 23.49 4.26 5.53
C ARG A 198 22.72 2.99 5.22
N GLN A 199 23.17 2.29 4.22
CA GLN A 199 22.82 0.93 3.90
C GLN A 199 23.81 -0.02 4.59
N LEU A 200 23.35 -1.16 5.06
CA LEU A 200 24.21 -2.11 5.77
C LEU A 200 24.73 -3.21 4.84
N ASN A 201 23.94 -3.62 3.85
CA ASN A 201 24.29 -4.70 2.92
C ASN A 201 23.88 -4.40 1.46
N PRO A 202 24.84 -4.31 0.50
CA PRO A 202 26.24 -4.03 0.79
C PRO A 202 26.38 -2.68 1.52
N ALA A 203 27.41 -2.54 2.33
CA ALA A 203 27.63 -1.30 3.08
C ALA A 203 27.84 -0.12 2.14
N ASP A 204 26.94 0.86 2.20
CA ASP A 204 26.96 2.04 1.34
C ASP A 204 26.35 3.26 2.04
N THR A 205 26.61 4.45 1.50
CA THR A 205 26.06 5.72 1.96
C THR A 205 25.24 6.35 0.85
N LEU A 206 23.93 6.43 1.07
CA LEU A 206 23.01 7.05 0.15
C LEU A 206 22.85 8.53 0.49
N ARG A 207 22.83 9.37 -0.53
CA ARG A 207 22.62 10.82 -0.43
C ARG A 207 21.41 11.21 -1.25
N ILE A 208 20.35 11.67 -0.59
CA ILE A 208 19.07 12.01 -1.22
C ILE A 208 18.83 13.51 -1.06
N PRO A 209 18.67 14.26 -2.15
CA PRO A 209 18.31 15.67 -2.10
C PRO A 209 17.01 15.91 -1.33
N ARG A 210 16.91 17.01 -0.61
CA ARG A 210 15.75 17.36 0.22
C ARG A 210 14.43 17.38 -0.57
N ASN A 211 14.47 17.84 -1.79
CA ASN A 211 13.31 17.93 -2.67
C ASN A 211 12.80 16.57 -3.14
N GLU A 212 13.59 15.49 -3.01
CA GLU A 212 13.15 14.13 -3.28
C GLU A 212 12.59 13.42 -2.03
N VAL A 213 12.82 13.97 -0.83
CA VAL A 213 12.35 13.41 0.43
C VAL A 213 11.01 14.01 0.82
N ARG A 214 9.97 13.21 0.76
CA ARG A 214 8.62 13.61 1.17
C ARG A 214 8.44 13.50 2.69
N GLU A 215 8.78 12.36 3.26
CA GLU A 215 8.63 12.07 4.69
C GLU A 215 9.77 11.15 5.16
N CYS A 216 10.13 11.26 6.45
CA CYS A 216 11.15 10.42 7.07
C CYS A 216 10.66 10.00 8.46
N HIS A 217 10.29 8.75 8.63
CA HIS A 217 9.65 8.19 9.81
C HIS A 217 10.61 7.30 10.59
N LEU A 218 10.58 7.40 11.92
CA LEU A 218 11.46 6.62 12.79
C LEU A 218 10.94 5.20 13.01
N VAL A 219 11.80 4.20 12.83
CA VAL A 219 11.57 2.83 13.27
C VAL A 219 11.83 2.76 14.78
N VAL A 220 10.84 2.33 15.56
CA VAL A 220 10.88 2.30 17.02
C VAL A 220 10.93 0.90 17.61
N GLY A 221 10.73 -0.13 16.80
CA GLY A 221 10.81 -1.53 17.17
C GLY A 221 10.75 -2.42 15.93
N ALA A 222 11.03 -3.68 16.13
CA ALA A 222 10.92 -4.70 15.09
C ALA A 222 10.60 -6.05 15.73
N ASP A 223 9.76 -6.84 15.09
CA ASP A 223 9.45 -8.22 15.47
C ASP A 223 9.84 -9.15 14.32
N GLN A 224 10.38 -10.30 14.69
CA GLN A 224 10.58 -11.40 13.77
C GLN A 224 9.30 -12.24 13.81
N GLU A 225 8.57 -12.30 12.72
CA GLU A 225 7.50 -13.29 12.59
C GLU A 225 8.14 -14.65 12.36
N GLY A 226 8.02 -15.54 13.37
CA GLY A 226 8.48 -16.90 13.33
C GLY A 226 7.48 -17.84 12.68
#